data_6d437f4694f6a6f85c26790ecfabfe51
#
_entry.id   6d437f4694f6a6f85c26790ecfabfe51
#
_cell.length_a   1.000
_cell.length_b   1.000
_cell.length_c   1.000
_cell.angle_alpha   90.00
_cell.angle_beta   90.00
_cell.angle_gamma   90.00
#
_symmetry.space_group_name_H-M   'P 1'
#
loop_
_entity.id
_entity.type
_entity.pdbx_description
1 polymer ?
#
loop_
_entity_poly.entity_id
_entity_poly.type
_entity_poly.pdbx_seq_one_letter_code
_entity_poly.pdbx_strand_id
1 'polypeptide(L)'
;RKTDANLVQQDSLDTETYISSFQTSGYHRTYSESADKAVQQQLSFGGNISYRFKKLQVGFNAIQYRFSLPVIKGADPYNRYAFTGKKLNNISIDYSFTYRNLHLFGEFAGNGLHGKALINGMLLSVSALADMSLLYRYISRDYQSLNANAFTESATPKNESGLFAGISIRPVTNWQIDAYADIFHFPWLKYLVDAPSRGSDYLLQVTYKPNRQLEIYSRYKRETKISNDADDFQMISPVIASKRKNWRTQVNFKLSKHLTYRNRIELSWFTQGAGGPSRGFLVNVDLLYKPMLQP
;
A
#
# COMPACT_ATOMS: atom_id res chain seq x y z
N ARG A 1 6.37 21.54 -12.82
CA ARG A 1 5.63 21.67 -11.57
C ARG A 1 6.59 22.09 -10.44
N LYS A 2 6.16 23.02 -9.57
CA LYS A 2 6.82 23.26 -8.29
C LYS A 2 6.24 22.35 -7.23
N THR A 3 7.07 21.85 -6.34
CA THR A 3 6.69 20.93 -5.26
C THR A 3 7.35 21.37 -3.96
N ASP A 4 6.65 21.12 -2.87
CA ASP A 4 7.16 21.35 -1.53
C ASP A 4 8.15 20.23 -1.19
N ALA A 5 9.26 20.60 -0.56
CA ALA A 5 10.30 19.64 -0.22
C ALA A 5 11.12 20.17 0.97
N ASN A 6 11.59 19.27 1.80
CA ASN A 6 12.43 19.60 2.93
C ASN A 6 13.82 20.01 2.44
N LEU A 7 14.07 21.34 2.47
CA LEU A 7 15.30 21.94 2.01
C LEU A 7 16.39 21.82 3.07
N VAL A 8 17.54 21.32 2.65
CA VAL A 8 18.74 21.24 3.50
C VAL A 8 19.84 22.09 2.87
N GLN A 9 20.40 22.99 3.66
CA GLN A 9 21.57 23.77 3.32
C GLN A 9 22.71 23.28 4.21
N GLN A 10 23.77 22.80 3.59
CA GLN A 10 24.95 22.35 4.30
C GLN A 10 26.02 23.45 4.19
N ASP A 11 26.37 24.05 5.34
CA ASP A 11 27.47 24.99 5.45
C ASP A 11 28.80 24.21 5.35
N SER A 12 29.30 24.07 4.14
CA SER A 12 30.63 23.65 3.82
C SER A 12 31.30 24.77 3.03
N LEU A 13 32.58 24.65 2.69
CA LEU A 13 33.33 25.64 1.88
C LEU A 13 32.59 25.98 0.56
N ASP A 14 31.75 25.08 0.05
CA ASP A 14 30.75 25.31 -1.00
C ASP A 14 29.37 25.00 -0.42
N THR A 15 28.49 26.00 -0.32
CA THR A 15 27.13 25.84 0.19
C THR A 15 26.33 24.93 -0.76
N GLU A 16 26.26 23.64 -0.45
CA GLU A 16 25.44 22.69 -1.21
C GLU A 16 24.00 22.74 -0.72
N THR A 17 23.08 22.98 -1.65
CA THR A 17 21.64 22.99 -1.41
C THR A 17 21.02 21.75 -2.03
N TYR A 18 20.31 20.95 -1.22
CA TYR A 18 19.64 19.74 -1.67
C TYR A 18 18.31 19.54 -0.94
N ILE A 19 17.51 18.61 -1.39
CA ILE A 19 16.27 18.21 -0.69
C ILE A 19 16.43 16.81 -0.10
N SER A 20 15.97 16.64 1.15
CA SER A 20 15.98 15.33 1.82
C SER A 20 14.70 14.54 1.60
N SER A 21 13.56 15.20 1.36
CA SER A 21 12.26 14.54 1.13
C SER A 21 11.29 15.46 0.40
N PHE A 22 10.34 14.87 -0.32
CA PHE A 22 9.18 15.57 -0.85
C PHE A 22 8.10 15.68 0.23
N GLN A 23 7.45 16.82 0.31
CA GLN A 23 6.30 17.04 1.19
C GLN A 23 5.02 17.00 0.37
N THR A 24 4.09 16.15 0.78
CA THR A 24 2.81 15.94 0.08
C THR A 24 1.60 16.39 0.90
N SER A 25 1.81 16.86 2.14
CA SER A 25 0.75 17.30 3.04
C SER A 25 0.07 18.61 2.60
N GLY A 26 0.79 19.47 1.87
CA GLY A 26 0.34 20.81 1.48
C GLY A 26 0.16 21.77 2.67
N TYR A 27 0.69 21.43 3.85
CA TYR A 27 0.62 22.30 5.02
C TYR A 27 1.77 23.33 5.01
N HIS A 28 1.44 24.58 5.36
CA HIS A 28 2.38 25.69 5.51
C HIS A 28 2.06 26.48 6.80
N ARG A 29 1.95 25.78 7.94
CA ARG A 29 1.51 26.31 9.22
C ARG A 29 2.63 26.84 10.10
N THR A 30 3.83 26.30 9.92
CA THR A 30 5.03 26.71 10.66
C THR A 30 6.01 27.44 9.75
N TYR A 31 6.99 28.10 10.34
CA TYR A 31 8.05 28.78 9.59
C TYR A 31 8.83 27.80 8.69
N SER A 32 9.17 26.61 9.21
CA SER A 32 9.86 25.56 8.44
C SER A 32 9.01 25.03 7.28
N GLU A 33 7.72 24.73 7.54
CA GLU A 33 6.80 24.29 6.48
C GLU A 33 6.65 25.37 5.39
N SER A 34 6.69 26.65 5.76
CA SER A 34 6.62 27.77 4.82
C SER A 34 7.92 27.94 4.03
N ALA A 35 9.06 27.71 4.66
CA ALA A 35 10.36 27.74 3.99
C ALA A 35 10.52 26.62 2.96
N ASP A 36 9.90 25.48 3.19
CA ASP A 36 9.90 24.29 2.31
C ASP A 36 8.93 24.39 1.13
N LYS A 37 8.12 25.47 1.09
CA LYS A 37 7.09 25.67 0.06
C LYS A 37 7.68 25.93 -1.30
N ALA A 38 7.29 25.11 -2.30
CA ALA A 38 7.62 25.29 -3.71
C ALA A 38 9.10 25.43 -4.05
N VAL A 39 9.98 24.88 -3.20
CA VAL A 39 11.45 24.98 -3.33
C VAL A 39 12.02 24.10 -4.43
N GLN A 40 11.33 23.01 -4.76
CA GLN A 40 11.78 22.06 -5.76
C GLN A 40 11.00 22.24 -7.07
N GLN A 41 11.70 22.35 -8.19
CA GLN A 41 11.10 22.24 -9.51
C GLN A 41 11.24 20.80 -10.01
N GLN A 42 10.13 20.24 -10.47
CA GLN A 42 10.06 18.91 -11.05
C GLN A 42 9.54 19.02 -12.49
N LEU A 43 10.32 18.52 -13.43
CA LEU A 43 9.89 18.23 -14.79
C LEU A 43 9.71 16.73 -14.93
N SER A 44 8.55 16.29 -15.39
CA SER A 44 8.29 14.88 -15.71
C SER A 44 7.76 14.78 -17.12
N PHE A 45 8.30 13.84 -17.87
CA PHE A 45 7.85 13.49 -19.19
C PHE A 45 7.97 11.99 -19.42
N GLY A 46 7.07 11.46 -20.21
CA GLY A 46 7.01 10.03 -20.48
C GLY A 46 5.96 9.70 -21.51
N GLY A 47 5.84 8.44 -21.82
CA GLY A 47 4.86 7.94 -22.76
C GLY A 47 4.51 6.48 -22.49
N ASN A 48 3.39 6.07 -23.03
CA ASN A 48 2.91 4.70 -23.06
C ASN A 48 2.59 4.33 -24.50
N ILE A 49 2.99 3.13 -24.89
CA ILE A 49 2.59 2.50 -26.15
C ILE A 49 1.99 1.16 -25.78
N SER A 50 0.74 0.92 -26.15
CA SER A 50 0.08 -0.35 -25.91
C SER A 50 -0.43 -0.97 -27.20
N TYR A 51 -0.32 -2.27 -27.28
CA TYR A 51 -0.80 -3.08 -28.40
C TYR A 51 -1.76 -4.16 -27.90
N ARG A 52 -2.93 -4.25 -28.50
CA ARG A 52 -3.93 -5.27 -28.18
C ARG A 52 -4.09 -6.24 -29.32
N PHE A 53 -3.84 -7.50 -29.06
CA PHE A 53 -4.05 -8.60 -29.98
C PHE A 53 -5.02 -9.60 -29.39
N LYS A 54 -6.26 -9.65 -29.92
CA LYS A 54 -7.32 -10.54 -29.44
C LYS A 54 -7.52 -10.43 -27.92
N LYS A 55 -7.01 -11.40 -27.16
CA LYS A 55 -7.16 -11.55 -25.72
C LYS A 55 -5.95 -11.08 -24.90
N LEU A 56 -4.88 -10.71 -25.61
CA LEU A 56 -3.62 -10.22 -25.02
C LEU A 56 -3.48 -8.73 -25.28
N GLN A 57 -3.18 -7.99 -24.24
CA GLN A 57 -2.70 -6.60 -24.32
C GLN A 57 -1.30 -6.55 -23.74
N VAL A 58 -0.39 -5.87 -24.41
CA VAL A 58 0.97 -5.61 -23.93
C VAL A 58 1.19 -4.11 -23.99
N GLY A 59 1.75 -3.53 -22.96
CA GLY A 59 2.12 -2.13 -22.86
C GLY A 59 3.60 -1.95 -22.62
N PHE A 60 4.17 -0.88 -23.17
CA PHE A 60 5.50 -0.39 -22.83
C PHE A 60 5.37 1.03 -22.30
N ASN A 61 5.99 1.29 -21.15
CA ASN A 61 5.92 2.56 -20.47
C ASN A 61 7.32 3.09 -20.20
N ALA A 62 7.50 4.40 -20.35
CA ALA A 62 8.73 5.07 -19.98
C ALA A 62 8.39 6.41 -19.34
N ILE A 63 9.05 6.75 -18.23
CA ILE A 63 8.91 8.03 -17.56
C ILE A 63 10.26 8.52 -17.04
N GLN A 64 10.55 9.80 -17.22
CA GLN A 64 11.71 10.46 -16.68
C GLN A 64 11.29 11.63 -15.78
N TYR A 65 11.92 11.72 -14.63
CA TYR A 65 11.84 12.87 -13.72
C TYR A 65 13.16 13.61 -13.71
N ARG A 66 13.09 14.94 -13.76
CA ARG A 66 14.23 15.85 -13.57
C ARG A 66 13.92 16.83 -12.44
N PHE A 67 14.88 17.01 -11.56
CA PHE A 67 14.78 17.84 -10.38
C PHE A 67 15.77 19.01 -10.49
N SER A 68 15.37 20.21 -10.07
CA SER A 68 16.27 21.39 -10.01
C SER A 68 17.35 21.22 -8.96
N LEU A 69 16.97 20.75 -7.78
CA LEU A 69 17.89 20.41 -6.68
C LEU A 69 18.10 18.91 -6.59
N PRO A 70 19.28 18.42 -6.20
CA PRO A 70 19.49 17.00 -5.99
C PRO A 70 18.66 16.49 -4.80
N VAL A 71 18.16 15.27 -4.92
CA VAL A 71 17.56 14.54 -3.81
C VAL A 71 18.66 13.77 -3.11
N ILE A 72 18.88 14.01 -1.83
CA ILE A 72 19.87 13.29 -1.01
C ILE A 72 19.20 12.90 0.29
N LYS A 73 19.01 11.60 0.52
CA LYS A 73 18.46 11.07 1.76
C LYS A 73 19.51 11.08 2.86
N GLY A 74 19.05 11.17 4.13
CA GLY A 74 19.93 11.05 5.29
C GLY A 74 20.75 9.75 5.28
N ALA A 75 21.88 9.76 5.97
CA ALA A 75 22.87 8.68 6.01
C ALA A 75 22.40 7.42 6.78
N ASP A 76 21.13 7.35 7.19
CA ASP A 76 20.59 6.20 7.89
C ASP A 76 20.73 4.91 7.08
N PRO A 77 21.05 3.77 7.71
CA PRO A 77 21.26 2.49 7.02
C PRO A 77 20.10 2.05 6.12
N TYR A 78 18.85 2.35 6.48
CA TYR A 78 17.66 2.04 5.66
C TYR A 78 17.55 2.89 4.39
N ASN A 79 18.27 4.00 4.31
CA ASN A 79 18.33 4.87 3.13
C ASN A 79 19.45 4.50 2.14
N ARG A 80 20.29 3.49 2.45
CA ARG A 80 21.46 3.12 1.64
C ARG A 80 21.17 2.92 0.15
N TYR A 81 19.98 2.45 -0.17
CA TYR A 81 19.53 2.18 -1.55
C TYR A 81 18.51 3.23 -2.03
N ALA A 82 18.36 4.34 -1.32
CA ALA A 82 17.46 5.40 -1.75
C ALA A 82 18.01 6.12 -2.99
N PHE A 83 17.11 6.67 -3.78
CA PHE A 83 17.48 7.49 -4.93
C PHE A 83 18.28 8.71 -4.47
N THR A 84 19.40 8.98 -5.18
CA THR A 84 20.23 10.17 -4.99
C THR A 84 20.48 10.81 -6.36
N GLY A 85 20.31 12.13 -6.44
CA GLY A 85 20.60 12.90 -7.66
C GLY A 85 19.42 13.69 -8.21
N LYS A 86 19.58 14.16 -9.47
CA LYS A 86 18.63 15.05 -10.15
C LYS A 86 17.79 14.39 -11.23
N LYS A 87 18.01 13.09 -11.54
CA LYS A 87 17.31 12.39 -12.63
C LYS A 87 16.91 10.99 -12.20
N LEU A 88 15.64 10.67 -12.34
CA LEU A 88 15.11 9.33 -12.13
C LEU A 88 14.38 8.88 -13.39
N ASN A 89 14.74 7.71 -13.90
CA ASN A 89 14.10 7.09 -15.07
C ASN A 89 13.47 5.78 -14.67
N ASN A 90 12.25 5.55 -15.12
CA ASN A 90 11.56 4.27 -14.96
C ASN A 90 11.06 3.81 -16.34
N ILE A 91 11.24 2.54 -16.60
CA ILE A 91 10.68 1.86 -17.76
C ILE A 91 9.93 0.63 -17.29
N SER A 92 8.84 0.27 -17.97
CA SER A 92 8.14 -0.97 -17.68
C SER A 92 7.49 -1.59 -18.91
N ILE A 93 7.26 -2.90 -18.81
CA ILE A 93 6.45 -3.67 -19.73
C ILE A 93 5.33 -4.28 -18.90
N ASP A 94 4.09 -4.04 -19.31
CA ASP A 94 2.92 -4.64 -18.71
C ASP A 94 2.18 -5.56 -19.69
N TYR A 95 1.42 -6.49 -19.14
CA TYR A 95 0.56 -7.36 -19.93
C TYR A 95 -0.77 -7.64 -19.22
N SER A 96 -1.79 -7.90 -20.01
CA SER A 96 -3.12 -8.33 -19.56
C SER A 96 -3.63 -9.37 -20.56
N PHE A 97 -3.94 -10.56 -20.07
CA PHE A 97 -4.42 -11.68 -20.87
C PHE A 97 -5.67 -12.29 -20.27
N THR A 98 -6.75 -12.35 -21.04
CA THR A 98 -8.01 -12.97 -20.60
C THR A 98 -8.37 -14.15 -21.48
N TYR A 99 -8.52 -15.32 -20.88
CA TYR A 99 -8.97 -16.51 -21.56
C TYR A 99 -10.06 -17.23 -20.77
N ARG A 100 -11.28 -17.24 -21.28
CA ARG A 100 -12.45 -17.80 -20.59
C ARG A 100 -12.62 -17.19 -19.20
N ASN A 101 -12.48 -18.00 -18.17
CA ASN A 101 -12.61 -17.68 -16.76
C ASN A 101 -11.27 -17.34 -16.07
N LEU A 102 -10.18 -17.24 -16.83
CA LEU A 102 -8.85 -16.90 -16.35
C LEU A 102 -8.45 -15.52 -16.85
N HIS A 103 -8.00 -14.65 -15.95
CA HIS A 103 -7.37 -13.37 -16.24
C HIS A 103 -5.98 -13.33 -15.61
N LEU A 104 -4.95 -13.17 -16.44
CA LEU A 104 -3.56 -12.99 -16.06
C LEU A 104 -3.15 -11.55 -16.35
N PHE A 105 -2.45 -10.92 -15.43
CA PHE A 105 -1.91 -9.58 -15.60
C PHE A 105 -0.58 -9.44 -14.86
N GLY A 106 0.22 -8.51 -15.29
CA GLY A 106 1.49 -8.25 -14.63
C GLY A 106 2.24 -7.10 -15.24
N GLU A 107 3.27 -6.68 -14.52
CA GLU A 107 4.19 -5.63 -14.94
C GLU A 107 5.60 -5.99 -14.48
N PHE A 108 6.56 -5.81 -15.36
CA PHE A 108 7.97 -5.81 -15.05
C PHE A 108 8.51 -4.40 -15.27
N ALA A 109 9.08 -3.81 -14.23
CA ALA A 109 9.60 -2.44 -14.23
C ALA A 109 11.07 -2.40 -13.81
N GLY A 110 11.78 -1.41 -14.31
CA GLY A 110 13.17 -1.14 -13.94
C GLY A 110 13.43 0.36 -13.82
N ASN A 111 14.42 0.71 -13.02
CA ASN A 111 15.01 2.04 -13.03
C ASN A 111 16.46 1.98 -13.55
N GLY A 112 16.99 3.12 -13.99
CA GLY A 112 18.35 3.18 -14.55
C GLY A 112 19.49 2.84 -13.58
N LEU A 113 19.20 2.43 -12.34
CA LEU A 113 20.12 2.16 -11.25
C LEU A 113 20.09 0.69 -10.79
N HIS A 114 19.79 -0.25 -11.67
CA HIS A 114 19.68 -1.69 -11.39
C HIS A 114 18.43 -2.12 -10.60
N GLY A 115 17.59 -1.20 -10.14
CA GLY A 115 16.34 -1.53 -9.45
C GLY A 115 15.35 -2.23 -10.36
N LYS A 116 14.75 -3.32 -9.86
CA LYS A 116 13.79 -4.15 -10.58
C LYS A 116 12.54 -4.33 -9.75
N ALA A 117 11.39 -4.31 -10.42
CA ALA A 117 10.11 -4.64 -9.82
C ALA A 117 9.34 -5.59 -10.74
N LEU A 118 8.67 -6.55 -10.15
CA LEU A 118 7.82 -7.52 -10.82
C LEU A 118 6.54 -7.70 -10.02
N ILE A 119 5.41 -7.57 -10.69
CA ILE A 119 4.10 -7.96 -10.17
C ILE A 119 3.43 -8.87 -11.19
N ASN A 120 2.95 -10.03 -10.73
CA ASN A 120 2.15 -10.93 -11.53
C ASN A 120 0.90 -11.33 -10.76
N GLY A 121 -0.26 -11.18 -11.38
CA GLY A 121 -1.55 -11.51 -10.82
C GLY A 121 -2.33 -12.49 -11.69
N MET A 122 -3.15 -13.27 -11.01
CA MET A 122 -4.10 -14.19 -11.61
C MET A 122 -5.45 -14.05 -10.93
N LEU A 123 -6.51 -13.91 -11.72
CA LEU A 123 -7.89 -14.04 -11.27
C LEU A 123 -8.52 -15.22 -12.01
N LEU A 124 -9.14 -16.12 -11.27
CA LEU A 124 -9.73 -17.34 -11.80
C LEU A 124 -11.13 -17.53 -11.22
N SER A 125 -12.14 -17.54 -12.05
CA SER A 125 -13.47 -18.01 -11.67
C SER A 125 -13.52 -19.52 -11.81
N VAL A 126 -13.33 -20.24 -10.69
CA VAL A 126 -13.31 -21.72 -10.65
C VAL A 126 -14.68 -22.28 -11.01
N SER A 127 -15.73 -21.62 -10.53
CA SER A 127 -17.13 -21.94 -10.82
C SER A 127 -17.99 -20.69 -10.67
N ALA A 128 -19.29 -20.81 -10.93
CA ALA A 128 -20.26 -19.74 -10.67
C ALA A 128 -20.32 -19.33 -9.18
N LEU A 129 -19.83 -20.18 -8.28
CA LEU A 129 -19.89 -20.00 -6.83
C LEU A 129 -18.52 -19.66 -6.21
N ALA A 130 -17.42 -19.74 -6.96
CA ALA A 130 -16.07 -19.61 -6.40
C ALA A 130 -15.13 -18.87 -7.33
N ASP A 131 -14.53 -17.81 -6.81
CA ASP A 131 -13.47 -17.01 -7.46
C ASP A 131 -12.19 -17.10 -6.64
N MET A 132 -11.05 -17.20 -7.31
CA MET A 132 -9.71 -17.21 -6.71
C MET A 132 -8.87 -16.08 -7.26
N SER A 133 -7.99 -15.54 -6.43
CA SER A 133 -6.97 -14.56 -6.79
C SER A 133 -5.62 -15.00 -6.26
N LEU A 134 -4.57 -14.81 -7.08
CA LEU A 134 -3.19 -15.01 -6.69
C LEU A 134 -2.38 -13.83 -7.20
N LEU A 135 -1.48 -13.31 -6.38
CA LEU A 135 -0.58 -12.24 -6.78
C LEU A 135 0.79 -12.45 -6.15
N TYR A 136 1.80 -12.49 -7.00
CA TYR A 136 3.20 -12.48 -6.60
C TYR A 136 3.80 -11.11 -6.87
N ARG A 137 4.58 -10.60 -5.91
CA ARG A 137 5.33 -9.35 -6.04
C ARG A 137 6.77 -9.51 -5.61
N TYR A 138 7.65 -8.88 -6.37
CA TYR A 138 9.07 -8.75 -6.06
C TYR A 138 9.54 -7.35 -6.43
N ILE A 139 10.03 -6.61 -5.46
CA ILE A 139 10.54 -5.25 -5.66
C ILE A 139 11.87 -5.16 -4.97
N SER A 140 12.92 -4.97 -5.74
CA SER A 140 14.29 -4.91 -5.21
C SER A 140 14.46 -3.68 -4.31
N ARG A 141 15.44 -3.73 -3.42
CA ARG A 141 15.74 -2.67 -2.45
C ARG A 141 16.17 -1.35 -3.11
N ASP A 142 16.77 -1.44 -4.29
CA ASP A 142 17.26 -0.33 -5.12
C ASP A 142 16.24 0.15 -6.17
N TYR A 143 15.09 -0.49 -6.29
CA TYR A 143 14.02 0.03 -7.12
C TYR A 143 13.42 1.28 -6.51
N GLN A 144 13.32 2.34 -7.31
CA GLN A 144 12.77 3.63 -6.90
C GLN A 144 11.75 4.09 -7.94
N SER A 145 10.59 4.47 -7.48
CA SER A 145 9.57 5.13 -8.29
C SER A 145 8.88 6.21 -7.47
N LEU A 146 8.70 7.38 -8.06
CA LEU A 146 8.14 8.53 -7.36
C LEU A 146 6.62 8.43 -7.16
N ASN A 147 5.92 7.91 -8.16
CA ASN A 147 4.45 7.88 -8.21
C ASN A 147 3.89 6.46 -8.43
N ALA A 148 4.66 5.41 -8.17
CA ALA A 148 4.13 4.06 -8.28
C ALA A 148 3.11 3.78 -7.17
N ASN A 149 2.00 3.17 -7.56
CA ASN A 149 0.98 2.65 -6.66
C ASN A 149 0.80 1.16 -6.96
N ALA A 150 1.61 0.34 -6.34
CA ALA A 150 1.62 -1.09 -6.53
C ALA A 150 0.94 -1.80 -5.34
N PHE A 151 0.53 -3.04 -5.54
CA PHE A 151 0.02 -3.89 -4.46
C PHE A 151 1.19 -4.29 -3.55
N THR A 152 1.50 -3.45 -2.59
CA THR A 152 2.59 -3.63 -1.61
C THR A 152 2.12 -3.30 -0.21
N GLU A 153 2.80 -3.87 0.77
CA GLU A 153 2.57 -3.58 2.18
C GLU A 153 3.05 -2.16 2.57
N SER A 154 4.13 -1.72 1.94
CA SER A 154 4.67 -0.36 2.11
C SER A 154 4.02 0.61 1.14
N ALA A 155 3.71 1.83 1.60
CA ALA A 155 3.14 2.89 0.75
C ALA A 155 4.02 3.27 -0.45
N THR A 156 5.35 3.11 -0.33
CA THR A 156 6.29 3.27 -1.43
C THR A 156 6.78 1.89 -1.85
N PRO A 157 6.56 1.46 -3.11
CA PRO A 157 6.99 0.16 -3.60
C PRO A 157 8.51 0.06 -3.67
N LYS A 158 9.13 -0.57 -2.68
CA LYS A 158 10.57 -0.87 -2.63
C LYS A 158 10.87 -1.96 -1.60
N ASN A 159 11.96 -2.72 -1.81
CA ASN A 159 12.50 -3.63 -0.81
C ASN A 159 11.44 -4.63 -0.28
N GLU A 160 10.64 -5.24 -1.16
CA GLU A 160 9.56 -6.12 -0.75
C GLU A 160 9.40 -7.28 -1.71
N SER A 161 9.20 -8.48 -1.17
CA SER A 161 8.70 -9.64 -1.91
C SER A 161 7.51 -10.22 -1.16
N GLY A 162 6.49 -10.71 -1.87
CA GLY A 162 5.31 -11.24 -1.22
C GLY A 162 4.44 -12.07 -2.15
N LEU A 163 3.60 -12.88 -1.51
CA LEU A 163 2.61 -13.72 -2.15
C LEU A 163 1.26 -13.50 -1.47
N PHE A 164 0.30 -13.05 -2.25
CA PHE A 164 -1.09 -12.93 -1.86
C PHE A 164 -1.91 -14.04 -2.51
N ALA A 165 -2.79 -14.69 -1.75
CA ALA A 165 -3.77 -15.64 -2.22
C ALA A 165 -5.12 -15.32 -1.60
N GLY A 166 -6.16 -15.20 -2.41
CA GLY A 166 -7.51 -14.90 -1.99
C GLY A 166 -8.53 -15.84 -2.61
N ILE A 167 -9.62 -16.05 -1.90
CA ILE A 167 -10.76 -16.83 -2.36
C ILE A 167 -12.07 -16.14 -1.94
N SER A 168 -13.05 -16.13 -2.85
CA SER A 168 -14.41 -15.70 -2.58
C SER A 168 -15.36 -16.83 -2.95
N ILE A 169 -16.17 -17.30 -2.01
CA ILE A 169 -17.09 -18.41 -2.19
C ILE A 169 -18.51 -17.96 -1.87
N ARG A 170 -19.47 -18.34 -2.71
CA ARG A 170 -20.91 -18.12 -2.52
C ARG A 170 -21.60 -19.48 -2.37
N PRO A 171 -21.48 -20.14 -1.19
CA PRO A 171 -21.90 -21.54 -1.01
C PRO A 171 -23.42 -21.73 -1.19
N VAL A 172 -24.21 -20.75 -0.78
CA VAL A 172 -25.65 -20.69 -0.94
C VAL A 172 -26.09 -19.26 -1.23
N THR A 173 -27.31 -19.09 -1.71
CA THR A 173 -27.89 -17.77 -1.98
C THR A 173 -27.78 -16.86 -0.75
N ASN A 174 -27.45 -15.61 -0.97
CA ASN A 174 -27.30 -14.56 0.06
C ASN A 174 -26.08 -14.69 1.00
N TRP A 175 -25.27 -15.74 0.90
CA TRP A 175 -24.06 -15.90 1.68
C TRP A 175 -22.81 -15.76 0.81
N GLN A 176 -21.83 -15.03 1.32
CA GLN A 176 -20.51 -14.90 0.72
C GLN A 176 -19.44 -15.05 1.80
N ILE A 177 -18.41 -15.82 1.49
CA ILE A 177 -17.25 -16.05 2.33
C ILE A 177 -16.03 -15.57 1.55
N ASP A 178 -15.33 -14.57 2.08
CA ASP A 178 -14.09 -14.04 1.52
C ASP A 178 -12.96 -14.35 2.49
N ALA A 179 -11.88 -14.92 1.97
CA ALA A 179 -10.67 -15.17 2.75
C ALA A 179 -9.45 -14.80 1.94
N TYR A 180 -8.41 -14.29 2.60
CA TYR A 180 -7.10 -14.13 2.00
C TYR A 180 -5.97 -14.39 2.99
N ALA A 181 -4.81 -14.71 2.42
CA ALA A 181 -3.52 -14.73 3.07
C ALA A 181 -2.54 -13.90 2.24
N ASP A 182 -1.83 -12.98 2.88
CA ASP A 182 -0.72 -12.25 2.32
C ASP A 182 0.52 -12.49 3.17
N ILE A 183 1.60 -12.97 2.56
CA ILE A 183 2.87 -13.25 3.23
C ILE A 183 3.93 -12.42 2.52
N PHE A 184 4.68 -11.63 3.27
CA PHE A 184 5.65 -10.70 2.71
C PHE A 184 6.96 -10.69 3.50
N HIS A 185 8.02 -10.31 2.79
CA HIS A 185 9.37 -10.24 3.30
C HIS A 185 10.07 -8.98 2.79
N PHE A 186 10.82 -8.34 3.69
CA PHE A 186 11.67 -7.18 3.41
C PHE A 186 13.13 -7.59 3.59
N PRO A 187 13.87 -7.80 2.49
CA PRO A 187 15.26 -8.25 2.57
C PRO A 187 16.25 -7.22 3.12
N TRP A 188 15.87 -5.94 3.21
CA TRP A 188 16.65 -4.85 3.78
C TRP A 188 15.88 -4.12 4.87
N LEU A 189 16.59 -3.28 5.63
CA LEU A 189 16.04 -2.44 6.69
C LEU A 189 14.97 -1.48 6.17
N LYS A 190 14.08 -1.06 7.07
CA LYS A 190 13.06 -0.03 6.83
C LYS A 190 13.11 1.01 7.93
N TYR A 191 12.46 2.12 7.74
CA TYR A 191 12.22 3.07 8.80
C TYR A 191 11.56 2.36 10.00
N LEU A 192 12.16 2.50 11.20
CA LEU A 192 11.77 1.81 12.44
C LEU A 192 11.84 0.26 12.40
N VAL A 193 12.68 -0.31 11.51
CA VAL A 193 12.93 -1.75 11.46
C VAL A 193 14.40 -1.98 11.04
N ASP A 194 15.27 -2.16 12.02
CA ASP A 194 16.73 -2.20 11.84
C ASP A 194 17.27 -3.59 11.48
N ALA A 195 16.42 -4.48 11.00
CA ALA A 195 16.79 -5.79 10.47
C ALA A 195 15.91 -6.19 9.27
N PRO A 196 16.36 -7.14 8.42
CA PRO A 196 15.49 -7.84 7.47
C PRO A 196 14.28 -8.41 8.20
N SER A 197 13.10 -8.26 7.63
CA SER A 197 11.88 -8.58 8.34
C SER A 197 10.84 -9.28 7.46
N ARG A 198 9.90 -9.94 8.09
CA ARG A 198 8.79 -10.62 7.44
C ARG A 198 7.48 -10.31 8.14
N GLY A 199 6.39 -10.42 7.41
CA GLY A 199 5.07 -10.26 7.98
C GLY A 199 4.04 -11.13 7.29
N SER A 200 2.84 -11.13 7.84
CA SER A 200 1.70 -11.81 7.27
C SER A 200 0.40 -11.11 7.64
N ASP A 201 -0.55 -11.13 6.72
CA ASP A 201 -1.91 -10.60 6.90
C ASP A 201 -2.92 -11.65 6.46
N TYR A 202 -3.85 -11.99 7.34
CA TYR A 202 -4.91 -12.97 7.09
C TYR A 202 -6.26 -12.32 7.36
N LEU A 203 -7.21 -12.60 6.50
CA LEU A 203 -8.58 -12.14 6.67
C LEU A 203 -9.55 -13.28 6.35
N LEU A 204 -10.60 -13.37 7.17
CA LEU A 204 -11.80 -14.17 6.90
C LEU A 204 -13.01 -13.27 7.14
N GLN A 205 -13.87 -13.18 6.15
CA GLN A 205 -15.14 -12.45 6.24
C GLN A 205 -16.28 -13.34 5.78
N VAL A 206 -17.34 -13.35 6.56
CA VAL A 206 -18.62 -13.96 6.20
C VAL A 206 -19.66 -12.86 6.07
N THR A 207 -20.30 -12.78 4.93
CA THR A 207 -21.31 -11.77 4.61
C THR A 207 -22.65 -12.45 4.33
N TYR A 208 -23.71 -11.97 4.97
CA TYR A 208 -25.08 -12.37 4.74
C TYR A 208 -25.90 -11.20 4.21
N LYS A 209 -26.47 -11.36 3.02
CA LYS A 209 -27.22 -10.31 2.31
C LYS A 209 -28.54 -10.89 1.75
N PRO A 210 -29.56 -11.07 2.61
CA PRO A 210 -30.82 -11.69 2.21
C PRO A 210 -31.59 -10.88 1.16
N ASN A 211 -31.40 -9.56 1.15
CA ASN A 211 -32.07 -8.65 0.24
C ASN A 211 -31.22 -7.38 0.02
N ARG A 212 -31.72 -6.42 -0.77
CA ARG A 212 -31.02 -5.16 -1.07
C ARG A 212 -31.00 -4.17 0.10
N GLN A 213 -31.77 -4.43 1.16
CA GLN A 213 -31.91 -3.53 2.31
C GLN A 213 -30.97 -3.94 3.46
N LEU A 214 -30.78 -5.24 3.70
CA LEU A 214 -30.01 -5.76 4.82
C LEU A 214 -28.70 -6.41 4.35
N GLU A 215 -27.62 -5.99 4.96
CA GLU A 215 -26.29 -6.61 4.83
C GLU A 215 -25.68 -6.73 6.23
N ILE A 216 -25.29 -7.94 6.58
CA ILE A 216 -24.59 -8.24 7.83
C ILE A 216 -23.28 -8.91 7.46
N TYR A 217 -22.15 -8.45 8.02
CA TYR A 217 -20.91 -9.17 7.89
C TYR A 217 -20.17 -9.30 9.22
N SER A 218 -19.47 -10.40 9.38
CA SER A 218 -18.51 -10.64 10.44
C SER A 218 -17.13 -10.88 9.82
N ARG A 219 -16.12 -10.16 10.29
CA ARG A 219 -14.75 -10.16 9.78
C ARG A 219 -13.77 -10.42 10.90
N TYR A 220 -12.90 -11.38 10.70
CA TYR A 220 -11.72 -11.59 11.51
C TYR A 220 -10.48 -11.27 10.69
N LYS A 221 -9.59 -10.43 11.22
CA LYS A 221 -8.31 -10.08 10.61
C LYS A 221 -7.19 -10.32 11.61
N ARG A 222 -6.08 -10.92 11.14
CA ARG A 222 -4.85 -11.10 11.90
C ARG A 222 -3.66 -10.61 11.09
N GLU A 223 -2.95 -9.65 11.64
CA GLU A 223 -1.74 -9.07 11.06
C GLU A 223 -0.55 -9.33 11.98
N THR A 224 0.59 -9.71 11.40
CA THR A 224 1.87 -9.82 12.10
C THR A 224 2.91 -9.03 11.33
N LYS A 225 3.57 -8.10 12.00
CA LYS A 225 4.65 -7.27 11.46
C LYS A 225 5.82 -7.27 12.44
N ILE A 226 6.98 -6.87 11.95
CA ILE A 226 8.18 -6.67 12.77
C ILE A 226 8.38 -5.15 12.91
N SER A 227 8.74 -4.72 14.11
CA SER A 227 9.15 -3.34 14.45
C SER A 227 10.35 -3.36 15.40
N ASN A 228 11.05 -2.24 15.49
CA ASN A 228 12.06 -2.09 16.54
C ASN A 228 11.43 -2.18 17.93
N ASP A 229 12.20 -2.66 18.90
CA ASP A 229 11.85 -2.56 20.31
C ASP A 229 11.98 -1.07 20.75
N ALA A 230 10.90 -0.49 21.24
CA ALA A 230 10.88 0.91 21.64
C ALA A 230 11.63 1.16 22.96
N ASP A 231 11.83 0.13 23.75
CA ASP A 231 12.47 0.21 25.08
C ASP A 231 13.99 0.10 25.01
N ASP A 232 14.57 -0.16 23.83
CA ASP A 232 16.00 -0.31 23.63
C ASP A 232 16.60 0.88 22.86
N PHE A 233 17.46 1.63 23.53
CA PHE A 233 18.15 2.82 22.99
C PHE A 233 19.50 2.50 22.33
N GLN A 234 19.70 1.27 21.86
CA GLN A 234 20.93 0.90 21.15
C GLN A 234 20.95 1.54 19.74
N MET A 235 22.15 1.71 19.19
CA MET A 235 22.34 2.23 17.84
C MET A 235 21.64 1.36 16.77
N ILE A 236 21.50 0.07 17.01
CA ILE A 236 20.73 -0.89 16.23
C ILE A 236 19.74 -1.54 17.22
N SER A 237 18.48 -1.16 17.10
CA SER A 237 17.45 -1.70 18.01
C SER A 237 17.12 -3.15 17.66
N PRO A 238 16.97 -4.03 18.66
CA PRO A 238 16.46 -5.37 18.43
C PRO A 238 15.04 -5.30 17.85
N VAL A 239 14.72 -6.24 16.98
CA VAL A 239 13.42 -6.28 16.34
C VAL A 239 12.50 -7.26 17.03
N ILE A 240 11.25 -6.86 17.23
CA ILE A 240 10.22 -7.63 17.90
C ILE A 240 8.98 -7.79 17.03
N ALA A 241 8.24 -8.89 17.25
CA ALA A 241 7.00 -9.13 16.53
C ALA A 241 5.85 -8.32 17.14
N SER A 242 5.17 -7.56 16.27
CA SER A 242 3.91 -6.86 16.57
C SER A 242 2.76 -7.65 15.96
N LYS A 243 1.81 -8.07 16.77
CA LYS A 243 0.65 -8.87 16.35
C LYS A 243 -0.63 -8.10 16.65
N ARG A 244 -1.44 -7.90 15.62
CA ARG A 244 -2.76 -7.28 15.74
C ARG A 244 -3.83 -8.28 15.30
N LYS A 245 -4.89 -8.41 16.10
CA LYS A 245 -6.08 -9.19 15.75
C LYS A 245 -7.28 -8.26 15.88
N ASN A 246 -8.18 -8.31 14.90
CA ASN A 246 -9.40 -7.54 14.91
C ASN A 246 -10.58 -8.44 14.56
N TRP A 247 -11.64 -8.36 15.35
CA TRP A 247 -12.93 -8.94 15.01
C TRP A 247 -13.96 -7.82 14.92
N ARG A 248 -14.61 -7.73 13.76
CA ARG A 248 -15.61 -6.73 13.47
C ARG A 248 -16.89 -7.39 13.00
N THR A 249 -18.01 -6.99 13.60
CA THR A 249 -19.34 -7.31 13.08
C THR A 249 -20.05 -6.01 12.74
N GLN A 250 -20.64 -5.94 11.57
CA GLN A 250 -21.36 -4.76 11.10
C GLN A 250 -22.68 -5.14 10.47
N VAL A 251 -23.70 -4.36 10.80
CA VAL A 251 -25.05 -4.42 10.22
C VAL A 251 -25.31 -3.13 9.48
N ASN A 252 -25.66 -3.22 8.21
CA ASN A 252 -26.12 -2.13 7.37
C ASN A 252 -27.58 -2.39 7.02
N PHE A 253 -28.48 -1.51 7.43
CA PHE A 253 -29.92 -1.66 7.16
C PHE A 253 -30.48 -0.38 6.53
N LYS A 254 -30.96 -0.49 5.29
CA LYS A 254 -31.65 0.59 4.57
C LYS A 254 -33.12 0.58 4.97
N LEU A 255 -33.48 1.43 5.93
CA LEU A 255 -34.85 1.61 6.40
C LEU A 255 -35.75 2.18 5.29
N SER A 256 -35.21 3.09 4.46
CA SER A 256 -35.90 3.66 3.32
C SER A 256 -34.89 4.09 2.24
N LYS A 257 -35.36 4.69 1.13
CA LYS A 257 -34.49 5.29 0.10
C LYS A 257 -33.61 6.42 0.67
N HIS A 258 -34.04 7.03 1.75
CA HIS A 258 -33.41 8.21 2.36
C HIS A 258 -32.72 7.93 3.69
N LEU A 259 -33.04 6.83 4.36
CA LEU A 259 -32.56 6.53 5.69
C LEU A 259 -31.84 5.19 5.76
N THR A 260 -30.59 5.22 6.19
CA THR A 260 -29.77 4.00 6.39
C THR A 260 -29.29 3.98 7.83
N TYR A 261 -29.55 2.88 8.52
CA TYR A 261 -29.01 2.54 9.83
C TYR A 261 -27.76 1.69 9.63
N ARG A 262 -26.70 2.02 10.37
CA ARG A 262 -25.47 1.25 10.43
C ARG A 262 -25.05 1.06 11.87
N ASN A 263 -24.75 -0.17 12.24
CA ASN A 263 -24.16 -0.50 13.53
C ASN A 263 -22.86 -1.27 13.31
N ARG A 264 -21.83 -0.96 14.09
CA ARG A 264 -20.52 -1.65 14.07
C ARG A 264 -20.09 -1.93 15.50
N ILE A 265 -19.68 -3.17 15.71
CA ILE A 265 -18.97 -3.62 16.92
C ILE A 265 -17.60 -4.12 16.47
N GLU A 266 -16.55 -3.67 17.15
CA GLU A 266 -15.19 -4.08 16.84
C GLU A 266 -14.43 -4.40 18.13
N LEU A 267 -13.76 -5.55 18.16
CA LEU A 267 -12.85 -5.97 19.21
C LEU A 267 -11.44 -6.02 18.62
N SER A 268 -10.45 -5.51 19.33
CA SER A 268 -9.06 -5.50 18.92
C SER A 268 -8.15 -6.01 20.02
N TRP A 269 -7.11 -6.73 19.60
CA TRP A 269 -6.04 -7.22 20.47
C TRP A 269 -4.72 -6.85 19.80
N PHE A 270 -3.83 -6.26 20.57
CA PHE A 270 -2.50 -5.89 20.13
C PHE A 270 -1.48 -6.46 21.11
N THR A 271 -0.43 -7.12 20.59
CA THR A 271 0.67 -7.67 21.37
C THR A 271 1.97 -7.29 20.69
N GLN A 272 2.92 -6.78 21.46
CA GLN A 272 4.25 -6.42 21.00
C GLN A 272 5.30 -7.11 21.85
N GLY A 273 6.24 -7.84 21.21
CA GLY A 273 7.29 -8.59 21.89
C GLY A 273 6.73 -9.61 22.90
N ALA A 274 7.32 -9.62 24.10
CA ALA A 274 6.90 -10.44 25.23
C ALA A 274 5.79 -9.80 26.08
N GLY A 275 5.35 -8.59 25.74
CA GLY A 275 4.31 -7.87 26.49
C GLY A 275 2.96 -8.57 26.46
N GLY A 276 2.14 -8.31 27.48
CA GLY A 276 0.76 -8.78 27.54
C GLY A 276 -0.11 -8.13 26.46
N PRO A 277 -1.22 -8.78 26.03
CA PRO A 277 -2.10 -8.22 25.01
C PRO A 277 -2.86 -6.99 25.53
N SER A 278 -2.71 -5.86 24.85
CA SER A 278 -3.62 -4.73 24.97
C SER A 278 -4.94 -5.07 24.26
N ARG A 279 -6.06 -4.67 24.86
CA ARG A 279 -7.39 -4.95 24.33
C ARG A 279 -8.15 -3.65 24.13
N GLY A 280 -8.91 -3.56 23.05
CA GLY A 280 -9.78 -2.45 22.76
C GLY A 280 -11.12 -2.92 22.21
N PHE A 281 -12.16 -2.14 22.44
CA PHE A 281 -13.44 -2.34 21.80
C PHE A 281 -14.01 -1.02 21.29
N LEU A 282 -14.81 -1.08 20.25
CA LEU A 282 -15.51 0.06 19.66
C LEU A 282 -16.93 -0.36 19.32
N VAL A 283 -17.89 0.48 19.71
CA VAL A 283 -19.27 0.42 19.21
C VAL A 283 -19.58 1.74 18.53
N ASN A 284 -20.09 1.66 17.31
CA ASN A 284 -20.51 2.82 16.54
C ASN A 284 -21.93 2.59 15.99
N VAL A 285 -22.76 3.61 16.08
CA VAL A 285 -24.10 3.63 15.49
C VAL A 285 -24.23 4.88 14.64
N ASP A 286 -24.48 4.69 13.34
CA ASP A 286 -24.70 5.77 12.39
C ASP A 286 -26.13 5.73 11.88
N LEU A 287 -26.77 6.88 11.83
CA LEU A 287 -28.04 7.10 11.14
C LEU A 287 -27.80 8.08 9.98
N LEU A 288 -27.75 7.55 8.76
CA LEU A 288 -27.43 8.30 7.56
C LEU A 288 -28.72 8.72 6.86
N TYR A 289 -29.00 10.01 6.85
CA TYR A 289 -30.13 10.58 6.11
C TYR A 289 -29.64 11.30 4.83
N LYS A 290 -30.24 10.92 3.70
CA LYS A 290 -30.03 11.57 2.40
C LYS A 290 -31.32 12.30 2.01
N PRO A 291 -31.39 13.65 2.15
CA PRO A 291 -32.55 14.38 1.73
C PRO A 291 -32.77 14.24 0.21
N MET A 292 -34.02 14.25 -0.24
CA MET A 292 -34.33 14.45 -1.64
C MET A 292 -33.84 15.85 -2.00
N LEU A 293 -32.83 15.95 -2.88
CA LEU A 293 -32.64 17.17 -3.62
C LEU A 293 -33.83 17.25 -4.59
N GLN A 294 -34.73 18.16 -4.34
CA GLN A 294 -35.71 18.56 -5.35
C GLN A 294 -34.93 19.11 -6.54
N PRO A 295 -35.27 18.71 -7.77
CA PRO A 295 -34.61 19.23 -8.97
C PRO A 295 -34.85 20.73 -9.14
#